data_0af80db7893e181efc0e9bccf7c8ab99
#
_entry.id   0af80db7893e181efc0e9bccf7c8ab99
#
_cell.length_a   1.000
_cell.length_b   1.000
_cell.length_c   1.000
_cell.angle_alpha   90.00
_cell.angle_beta   90.00
_cell.angle_gamma   90.00
#
_symmetry.space_group_name_H-M   'P 1'
#
loop_
_entity.id
_entity.type
_entity.pdbx_description
1 polymer ?
#
loop_
_entity_poly.entity_id
_entity_poly.type
_entity_poly.pdbx_seq_one_letter_code
_entity_poly.pdbx_strand_id
1 'polypeptide(L)'
;MIIILLGPPGAGKGTQAVYIKNQFKIAHISTGDMLREAVKNQTELGLIVKDVMERGDLVSDDLLLKLIDERIKYDDCGNGFILDGYPRNQKQASSLDKILSQSNKNIDAIIQIDVDFSILEKRITGRADENKGEKRVDDNLEVLKNRLLEYVDQTEPLISYYSSHKNYIVINGMNDISKVSEDIKNNLNKLK
;
A
#
# COMPACT_ATOMS: atom_id res chain seq x y z
N MET A 1 -1.90 -9.13 -13.92
CA MET A 1 -0.82 -8.15 -13.60
C MET A 1 -0.79 -7.93 -12.09
N ILE A 2 0.36 -8.13 -11.44
CA ILE A 2 0.55 -7.95 -9.98
C ILE A 2 1.50 -6.79 -9.75
N ILE A 3 1.04 -5.80 -8.97
CA ILE A 3 1.74 -4.54 -8.74
C ILE A 3 1.90 -4.32 -7.24
N ILE A 4 3.10 -3.92 -6.82
CA ILE A 4 3.36 -3.44 -5.45
C ILE A 4 3.51 -1.91 -5.47
N LEU A 5 2.82 -1.21 -4.58
CA LEU A 5 2.98 0.22 -4.36
C LEU A 5 3.82 0.49 -3.11
N LEU A 6 4.96 1.14 -3.30
CA LEU A 6 5.85 1.59 -2.23
C LEU A 6 5.77 3.12 -2.06
N GLY A 7 6.06 3.58 -0.87
CA GLY A 7 6.11 5.01 -0.53
C GLY A 7 5.58 5.28 0.87
N PRO A 8 5.94 6.42 1.47
CA PRO A 8 5.56 6.75 2.84
C PRO A 8 4.04 6.95 3.02
N PRO A 9 3.54 6.93 4.26
CA PRO A 9 2.17 7.35 4.54
C PRO A 9 1.95 8.79 4.04
N GLY A 10 0.82 9.03 3.36
CA GLY A 10 0.56 10.33 2.72
C GLY A 10 1.12 10.52 1.30
N ALA A 11 1.92 9.59 0.77
CA ALA A 11 2.48 9.69 -0.59
C ALA A 11 1.44 9.65 -1.73
N GLY A 12 0.19 9.24 -1.47
CA GLY A 12 -0.85 9.15 -2.49
C GLY A 12 -1.06 7.75 -3.06
N LYS A 13 -0.46 6.71 -2.47
CA LYS A 13 -0.59 5.31 -2.93
C LYS A 13 -2.05 4.90 -3.17
N GLY A 14 -2.93 5.10 -2.20
CA GLY A 14 -4.35 4.73 -2.32
C GLY A 14 -5.06 5.44 -3.47
N THR A 15 -4.79 6.73 -3.70
CA THR A 15 -5.32 7.48 -4.84
C THR A 15 -4.90 6.86 -6.16
N GLN A 16 -3.61 6.53 -6.28
CA GLN A 16 -3.07 5.92 -7.48
C GLN A 16 -3.51 4.46 -7.65
N ALA A 17 -3.68 3.72 -6.55
CA ALA A 17 -4.22 2.35 -6.60
C ALA A 17 -5.65 2.32 -7.18
N VAL A 18 -6.51 3.27 -6.79
CA VAL A 18 -7.86 3.39 -7.37
C VAL A 18 -7.79 3.69 -8.86
N TYR A 19 -6.88 4.58 -9.28
CA TYR A 19 -6.67 4.87 -10.71
C TYR A 19 -6.21 3.63 -11.48
N ILE A 20 -5.19 2.92 -10.99
CA ILE A 20 -4.64 1.72 -11.62
C ILE A 20 -5.70 0.61 -11.70
N LYS A 21 -6.45 0.36 -10.60
CA LYS A 21 -7.57 -0.58 -10.55
C LYS A 21 -8.55 -0.34 -11.70
N ASN A 22 -8.97 0.91 -11.88
CA ASN A 22 -9.96 1.28 -12.89
C ASN A 22 -9.40 1.18 -14.31
N GLN A 23 -8.14 1.57 -14.51
CA GLN A 23 -7.47 1.60 -15.81
C GLN A 23 -7.09 0.19 -16.31
N PHE A 24 -6.64 -0.69 -15.42
CA PHE A 24 -6.12 -2.01 -15.77
C PHE A 24 -7.07 -3.16 -15.41
N LYS A 25 -8.21 -2.87 -14.75
CA LYS A 25 -9.24 -3.85 -14.35
C LYS A 25 -8.69 -4.97 -13.48
N ILE A 26 -7.85 -4.60 -12.52
CA ILE A 26 -7.26 -5.49 -11.52
C ILE A 26 -7.74 -5.12 -10.11
N ALA A 27 -7.70 -6.05 -9.16
CA ALA A 27 -8.16 -5.81 -7.80
C ALA A 27 -7.23 -4.81 -7.05
N HIS A 28 -7.77 -4.01 -6.16
CA HIS A 28 -7.01 -3.21 -5.20
C HIS A 28 -7.07 -3.88 -3.82
N ILE A 29 -5.93 -4.30 -3.31
CA ILE A 29 -5.77 -4.90 -1.99
C ILE A 29 -5.03 -3.89 -1.12
N SER A 30 -5.76 -3.19 -0.27
CA SER A 30 -5.23 -2.26 0.72
C SER A 30 -5.30 -2.90 2.09
N THR A 31 -4.16 -3.31 2.65
CA THR A 31 -4.13 -3.88 4.01
C THR A 31 -4.65 -2.90 5.05
N GLY A 32 -4.34 -1.62 4.89
CA GLY A 32 -4.85 -0.58 5.79
C GLY A 32 -6.38 -0.46 5.75
N ASP A 33 -7.00 -0.53 4.56
CA ASP A 33 -8.46 -0.43 4.44
C ASP A 33 -9.13 -1.70 4.96
N MET A 34 -8.59 -2.88 4.68
CA MET A 34 -9.10 -4.16 5.20
C MET A 34 -9.09 -4.18 6.74
N LEU A 35 -8.01 -3.73 7.35
CA LEU A 35 -7.91 -3.66 8.82
C LEU A 35 -8.85 -2.61 9.41
N ARG A 36 -8.96 -1.42 8.79
CA ARG A 36 -9.92 -0.38 9.21
C ARG A 36 -11.37 -0.87 9.13
N GLU A 37 -11.72 -1.58 8.07
CA GLU A 37 -13.03 -2.18 7.93
C GLU A 37 -13.29 -3.24 9.00
N ALA A 38 -12.31 -4.09 9.31
CA ALA A 38 -12.41 -5.05 10.39
C ALA A 38 -12.65 -4.38 11.75
N VAL A 39 -11.94 -3.28 12.05
CA VAL A 39 -12.14 -2.47 13.29
C VAL A 39 -13.52 -1.85 13.30
N LYS A 40 -13.96 -1.22 12.21
CA LYS A 40 -15.29 -0.60 12.09
C LYS A 40 -16.42 -1.61 12.32
N ASN A 41 -16.28 -2.80 11.78
CA ASN A 41 -17.25 -3.89 11.88
C ASN A 41 -17.09 -4.73 13.17
N GLN A 42 -16.16 -4.35 14.05
CA GLN A 42 -15.90 -5.03 15.34
C GLN A 42 -15.71 -6.55 15.20
N THR A 43 -15.07 -6.98 14.09
CA THR A 43 -14.74 -8.40 13.91
C THR A 43 -13.66 -8.82 14.92
N GLU A 44 -13.47 -10.13 15.10
CA GLU A 44 -12.40 -10.67 15.95
C GLU A 44 -11.02 -10.10 15.56
N LEU A 45 -10.73 -10.07 14.25
CA LEU A 45 -9.54 -9.42 13.71
C LEU A 45 -9.48 -7.93 14.09
N GLY A 46 -10.60 -7.21 13.93
CA GLY A 46 -10.68 -5.79 14.24
C GLY A 46 -10.39 -5.49 15.71
N LEU A 47 -10.88 -6.31 16.62
CA LEU A 47 -10.61 -6.17 18.05
C LEU A 47 -9.13 -6.38 18.39
N ILE A 48 -8.46 -7.35 17.71
CA ILE A 48 -7.05 -7.66 17.93
C ILE A 48 -6.14 -6.51 17.43
N VAL A 49 -6.47 -5.89 16.29
CA VAL A 49 -5.58 -4.92 15.63
C VAL A 49 -5.86 -3.46 16.01
N LYS A 50 -6.98 -3.18 16.67
CA LYS A 50 -7.43 -1.81 16.95
C LYS A 50 -6.36 -0.96 17.63
N ASP A 51 -5.85 -1.40 18.76
CA ASP A 51 -4.88 -0.63 19.55
C ASP A 51 -3.56 -0.41 18.82
N VAL A 52 -3.12 -1.41 18.03
CA VAL A 52 -1.91 -1.35 17.20
C VAL A 52 -2.08 -0.26 16.14
N MET A 53 -3.24 -0.23 15.47
CA MET A 53 -3.53 0.75 14.43
C MET A 53 -3.69 2.18 14.99
N GLU A 54 -4.30 2.33 16.16
CA GLU A 54 -4.48 3.62 16.83
C GLU A 54 -3.14 4.26 17.23
N ARG A 55 -2.13 3.46 17.54
CA ARG A 55 -0.75 3.94 17.79
C ARG A 55 0.04 4.18 16.50
N GLY A 56 -0.41 3.66 15.35
CA GLY A 56 0.30 3.72 14.07
C GLY A 56 1.39 2.67 13.91
N ASP A 57 1.42 1.65 14.78
CA ASP A 57 2.35 0.54 14.75
C ASP A 57 2.02 -0.43 13.60
N LEU A 58 2.96 -1.35 13.29
CA LEU A 58 2.72 -2.42 12.32
C LEU A 58 1.99 -3.59 12.97
N VAL A 59 0.97 -4.08 12.28
CA VAL A 59 0.30 -5.35 12.63
C VAL A 59 1.25 -6.52 12.36
N SER A 60 1.13 -7.60 13.13
CA SER A 60 2.03 -8.75 13.02
C SER A 60 2.11 -9.33 11.60
N ASP A 61 3.32 -9.71 11.18
CA ASP A 61 3.58 -10.25 9.84
C ASP A 61 2.73 -11.48 9.53
N ASP A 62 2.60 -12.40 10.51
CA ASP A 62 1.87 -13.65 10.32
C ASP A 62 0.36 -13.42 10.12
N LEU A 63 -0.19 -12.42 10.80
CA LEU A 63 -1.60 -12.05 10.64
C LEU A 63 -1.84 -11.40 9.27
N LEU A 64 -0.97 -10.48 8.86
CA LEU A 64 -1.05 -9.85 7.54
C LEU A 64 -0.85 -10.86 6.41
N LEU A 65 0.08 -11.81 6.59
CA LEU A 65 0.34 -12.85 5.61
C LEU A 65 -0.91 -13.71 5.36
N LYS A 66 -1.58 -14.16 6.42
CA LYS A 66 -2.85 -14.91 6.31
C LYS A 66 -3.92 -14.09 5.59
N LEU A 67 -4.08 -12.83 5.98
CA LEU A 67 -5.06 -11.93 5.37
C LEU A 67 -4.81 -11.74 3.85
N ILE A 68 -3.56 -11.58 3.45
CA ILE A 68 -3.17 -11.46 2.04
C ILE A 68 -3.36 -12.79 1.30
N ASP A 69 -2.91 -13.91 1.87
CA ASP A 69 -3.04 -15.23 1.24
C ASP A 69 -4.50 -15.60 0.97
N GLU A 70 -5.41 -15.28 1.88
CA GLU A 70 -6.85 -15.45 1.67
C GLU A 70 -7.38 -14.50 0.60
N ARG A 71 -7.03 -13.22 0.66
CA ARG A 71 -7.58 -12.19 -0.22
C ARG A 71 -7.20 -12.37 -1.69
N ILE A 72 -5.98 -12.79 -1.98
CA ILE A 72 -5.51 -12.99 -3.37
C ILE A 72 -6.17 -14.20 -4.07
N LYS A 73 -6.92 -15.02 -3.34
CA LYS A 73 -7.67 -16.18 -3.89
C LYS A 73 -9.08 -15.81 -4.36
N TYR A 74 -9.54 -14.58 -4.09
CA TYR A 74 -10.88 -14.14 -4.51
C TYR A 74 -10.94 -13.96 -6.03
N ASP A 75 -12.12 -14.16 -6.60
CA ASP A 75 -12.35 -14.14 -8.05
C ASP A 75 -11.93 -12.81 -8.71
N ASP A 76 -12.08 -11.69 -8.00
CA ASP A 76 -11.68 -10.37 -8.51
C ASP A 76 -10.16 -10.21 -8.68
N CYS A 77 -9.37 -11.10 -8.08
CA CYS A 77 -7.91 -11.14 -8.22
C CYS A 77 -7.45 -11.99 -9.43
N GLY A 78 -8.38 -12.60 -10.16
CA GLY A 78 -8.07 -13.47 -11.32
C GLY A 78 -7.26 -12.75 -12.42
N ASN A 79 -7.58 -11.50 -12.71
CA ASN A 79 -6.85 -10.67 -13.69
C ASN A 79 -5.57 -10.02 -13.13
N GLY A 80 -5.34 -10.18 -11.82
CA GLY A 80 -4.24 -9.57 -11.09
C GLY A 80 -4.71 -8.60 -10.03
N PHE A 81 -3.77 -7.99 -9.32
CA PHE A 81 -4.06 -7.11 -8.19
C PHE A 81 -2.93 -6.13 -7.90
N ILE A 82 -3.27 -5.11 -7.14
CA ILE A 82 -2.35 -4.13 -6.58
C ILE A 82 -2.28 -4.37 -5.08
N LEU A 83 -1.07 -4.44 -4.54
CA LEU A 83 -0.80 -4.44 -3.11
C LEU A 83 -0.48 -3.02 -2.64
N ASP A 84 -1.32 -2.46 -1.79
CA ASP A 84 -1.14 -1.15 -1.15
C ASP A 84 -0.98 -1.33 0.36
N GLY A 85 0.19 -0.94 0.87
CA GLY A 85 0.55 -1.09 2.28
C GLY A 85 1.00 -2.50 2.68
N TYR A 86 1.33 -3.35 1.72
CA TYR A 86 1.99 -4.63 1.89
C TYR A 86 2.85 -4.93 0.65
N PRO A 87 4.11 -5.48 0.81
CA PRO A 87 4.80 -5.69 2.07
C PRO A 87 5.29 -4.37 2.70
N ARG A 88 5.58 -4.40 4.03
CA ARG A 88 6.16 -3.27 4.77
C ARG A 88 7.52 -3.58 5.36
N ASN A 89 8.00 -4.82 5.29
CA ASN A 89 9.35 -5.22 5.68
C ASN A 89 9.85 -6.38 4.81
N GLN A 90 11.14 -6.69 4.91
CA GLN A 90 11.77 -7.73 4.09
C GLN A 90 11.22 -9.14 4.37
N LYS A 91 10.81 -9.43 5.61
CA LYS A 91 10.20 -10.72 5.96
C LYS A 91 8.85 -10.90 5.25
N GLN A 92 8.03 -9.87 5.23
CA GLN A 92 6.78 -9.86 4.47
C GLN A 92 7.01 -9.99 2.97
N ALA A 93 8.03 -9.29 2.41
CA ALA A 93 8.39 -9.39 1.00
C ALA A 93 8.79 -10.81 0.61
N SER A 94 9.69 -11.43 1.36
CA SER A 94 10.10 -12.82 1.14
C SER A 94 8.92 -13.82 1.26
N SER A 95 8.01 -13.57 2.19
CA SER A 95 6.82 -14.41 2.37
C SER A 95 5.84 -14.26 1.20
N LEU A 96 5.66 -13.03 0.69
CA LEU A 96 4.86 -12.76 -0.51
C LEU A 96 5.42 -13.49 -1.73
N ASP A 97 6.74 -13.41 -1.95
CA ASP A 97 7.40 -14.10 -3.08
C ASP A 97 7.15 -15.61 -3.05
N LYS A 98 7.17 -16.22 -1.84
CA LYS A 98 6.86 -17.65 -1.67
C LYS A 98 5.41 -17.97 -2.03
N ILE A 99 4.44 -17.19 -1.55
CA ILE A 99 3.01 -17.40 -1.86
C ILE A 99 2.75 -17.26 -3.36
N LEU A 100 3.31 -16.24 -3.99
CA LEU A 100 3.14 -16.01 -5.41
C LEU A 100 3.75 -17.14 -6.24
N SER A 101 4.98 -17.57 -5.90
CA SER A 101 5.64 -18.68 -6.61
C SER A 101 4.89 -20.00 -6.49
N GLN A 102 4.28 -20.31 -5.34
CA GLN A 102 3.42 -21.49 -5.15
C GLN A 102 2.20 -21.47 -6.07
N SER A 103 1.74 -20.30 -6.46
CA SER A 103 0.61 -20.08 -7.38
C SER A 103 1.04 -19.85 -8.83
N ASN A 104 2.33 -20.05 -9.17
CA ASN A 104 2.92 -19.73 -10.47
C ASN A 104 2.67 -18.27 -10.90
N LYS A 105 2.65 -17.35 -9.95
CA LYS A 105 2.48 -15.92 -10.17
C LYS A 105 3.79 -15.19 -9.85
N ASN A 106 4.03 -14.08 -10.54
CA ASN A 106 5.18 -13.22 -10.31
C ASN A 106 4.73 -11.77 -10.16
N ILE A 107 5.54 -10.96 -9.49
CA ILE A 107 5.34 -9.52 -9.44
C ILE A 107 5.71 -8.95 -10.83
N ASP A 108 4.78 -8.24 -11.46
CA ASP A 108 4.99 -7.63 -12.78
C ASP A 108 5.64 -6.25 -12.68
N ALA A 109 5.30 -5.47 -11.65
CA ALA A 109 5.87 -4.14 -11.44
C ALA A 109 5.93 -3.76 -9.97
N ILE A 110 6.92 -2.96 -9.62
CA ILE A 110 7.04 -2.30 -8.32
C ILE A 110 7.09 -0.80 -8.59
N ILE A 111 6.15 -0.07 -8.03
CA ILE A 111 6.02 1.37 -8.20
C ILE A 111 6.33 2.05 -6.88
N GLN A 112 7.43 2.77 -6.82
CA GLN A 112 7.73 3.69 -5.71
C GLN A 112 7.17 5.06 -6.04
N ILE A 113 6.27 5.56 -5.18
CA ILE A 113 5.85 6.96 -5.19
C ILE A 113 6.79 7.73 -4.27
N ASP A 114 7.70 8.48 -4.88
CA ASP A 114 8.72 9.24 -4.20
C ASP A 114 8.23 10.64 -3.87
N VAL A 115 8.33 11.04 -2.58
CA VAL A 115 7.85 12.32 -2.08
C VAL A 115 8.77 12.88 -1.00
N ASP A 116 8.87 14.20 -0.93
CA ASP A 116 9.50 14.87 0.18
C ASP A 116 8.62 14.75 1.44
N PHE A 117 9.21 14.36 2.56
CA PHE A 117 8.50 14.20 3.83
C PHE A 117 7.89 15.50 4.36
N SER A 118 8.45 16.66 3.99
CA SER A 118 7.94 17.97 4.40
C SER A 118 6.48 18.25 4.01
N ILE A 119 5.97 17.57 2.95
CA ILE A 119 4.59 17.75 2.49
C ILE A 119 3.59 16.77 3.09
N LEU A 120 4.07 15.71 3.75
CA LEU A 120 3.22 14.59 4.16
C LEU A 120 2.24 14.99 5.26
N GLU A 121 2.69 15.84 6.20
CA GLU A 121 1.82 16.38 7.24
C GLU A 121 0.63 17.14 6.64
N LYS A 122 0.88 18.04 5.70
CA LYS A 122 -0.16 18.81 5.01
C LYS A 122 -1.12 17.90 4.23
N ARG A 123 -0.60 16.85 3.58
CA ARG A 123 -1.42 15.91 2.82
C ARG A 123 -2.33 15.06 3.72
N ILE A 124 -1.86 14.67 4.90
CA ILE A 124 -2.65 13.85 5.82
C ILE A 124 -3.70 14.69 6.53
N THR A 125 -3.35 15.88 7.00
CA THR A 125 -4.32 16.79 7.63
C THR A 125 -5.38 17.25 6.64
N GLY A 126 -4.99 17.56 5.39
CA GLY A 126 -5.94 17.95 4.33
C GLY A 126 -6.87 16.82 3.86
N ARG A 127 -6.48 15.55 4.02
CA ARG A 127 -7.36 14.42 3.65
C ARG A 127 -8.67 14.39 4.43
N ALA A 128 -8.67 14.85 5.68
CA ALA A 128 -9.86 14.89 6.50
C ALA A 128 -10.92 15.86 5.93
N ASP A 129 -10.48 16.93 5.27
CA ASP A 129 -11.37 17.93 4.67
C ASP A 129 -11.97 17.43 3.35
N GLU A 130 -11.23 16.64 2.58
CA GLU A 130 -11.67 16.08 1.28
C GLU A 130 -12.69 14.94 1.43
N ASN A 131 -12.62 14.16 2.51
CA ASN A 131 -13.48 12.97 2.75
C ASN A 131 -14.82 13.30 3.44
N LYS A 132 -15.34 14.55 3.34
CA LYS A 132 -16.67 14.94 3.87
C LYS A 132 -16.90 14.53 5.34
N GLY A 133 -15.89 14.62 6.18
CA GLY A 133 -16.04 14.46 7.63
C GLY A 133 -15.77 13.04 8.19
N GLU A 134 -15.53 12.02 7.37
CA GLU A 134 -15.04 10.73 7.89
C GLU A 134 -13.52 10.77 8.09
N LYS A 135 -13.11 11.31 9.23
CA LYS A 135 -11.71 11.30 9.66
C LYS A 135 -11.30 9.87 10.00
N ARG A 136 -10.20 9.40 9.42
CA ARG A 136 -9.62 8.12 9.87
C ARG A 136 -9.11 8.28 11.31
N VAL A 137 -9.25 7.26 12.14
CA VAL A 137 -8.77 7.26 13.52
C VAL A 137 -7.25 7.49 13.58
N ASP A 138 -6.54 7.01 12.57
CA ASP A 138 -5.09 7.10 12.40
C ASP A 138 -4.61 8.35 11.61
N ASP A 139 -5.50 9.33 11.32
CA ASP A 139 -5.15 10.59 10.66
C ASP A 139 -4.99 11.74 11.69
N ASN A 140 -4.00 11.61 12.57
CA ASN A 140 -3.53 12.68 13.45
C ASN A 140 -2.01 12.80 13.41
N LEU A 141 -1.46 13.93 13.86
CA LEU A 141 -0.04 14.26 13.74
C LEU A 141 0.88 13.33 14.52
N GLU A 142 0.46 12.87 15.69
CA GLU A 142 1.25 11.98 16.53
C GLU A 142 1.37 10.59 15.88
N VAL A 143 0.24 10.05 15.46
CA VAL A 143 0.19 8.77 14.72
C VAL A 143 0.94 8.87 13.39
N LEU A 144 0.86 10.02 12.69
CA LEU A 144 1.64 10.23 11.48
C LEU A 144 3.15 10.14 11.75
N LYS A 145 3.64 10.82 12.79
CA LYS A 145 5.06 10.77 13.16
C LYS A 145 5.50 9.34 13.43
N ASN A 146 4.73 8.58 14.20
CA ASN A 146 5.04 7.18 14.47
C ASN A 146 5.06 6.35 13.17
N ARG A 147 4.06 6.51 12.31
CA ARG A 147 4.01 5.82 11.00
C ARG A 147 5.17 6.18 10.07
N LEU A 148 5.70 7.40 10.15
CA LEU A 148 6.90 7.80 9.39
C LEU A 148 8.16 7.15 9.96
N LEU A 149 8.29 7.07 11.28
CA LEU A 149 9.40 6.34 11.92
C LEU A 149 9.38 4.86 11.54
N GLU A 150 8.21 4.21 11.66
CA GLU A 150 8.02 2.82 11.22
C GLU A 150 8.31 2.63 9.73
N TYR A 151 7.93 3.61 8.89
CA TYR A 151 8.23 3.55 7.47
C TYR A 151 9.74 3.58 7.21
N VAL A 152 10.47 4.52 7.81
CA VAL A 152 11.91 4.66 7.62
C VAL A 152 12.66 3.43 8.14
N ASP A 153 12.27 2.91 9.29
CA ASP A 153 12.94 1.77 9.93
C ASP A 153 12.64 0.44 9.22
N GLN A 154 11.39 0.18 8.89
CA GLN A 154 10.94 -1.13 8.42
C GLN A 154 10.70 -1.20 6.91
N THR A 155 10.13 -0.13 6.31
CA THR A 155 9.61 -0.17 4.94
C THR A 155 10.57 0.40 3.92
N GLU A 156 11.29 1.48 4.25
CA GLU A 156 12.26 2.08 3.34
C GLU A 156 13.34 1.10 2.86
N PRO A 157 13.84 0.14 3.69
CA PRO A 157 14.75 -0.90 3.24
C PRO A 157 14.23 -1.78 2.10
N LEU A 158 12.91 -1.82 1.86
CA LEU A 158 12.32 -2.52 0.71
C LEU A 158 12.71 -1.87 -0.64
N ILE A 159 13.04 -0.59 -0.64
CA ILE A 159 13.57 0.10 -1.82
C ILE A 159 14.81 -0.62 -2.32
N SER A 160 15.76 -0.92 -1.43
CA SER A 160 16.97 -1.67 -1.77
C SER A 160 16.66 -3.13 -2.15
N TYR A 161 15.72 -3.77 -1.42
CA TYR A 161 15.30 -5.16 -1.70
C TYR A 161 14.75 -5.32 -3.12
N TYR A 162 13.93 -4.35 -3.56
CA TYR A 162 13.26 -4.40 -4.85
C TYR A 162 13.99 -3.63 -5.98
N SER A 163 15.02 -2.85 -5.69
CA SER A 163 15.72 -2.02 -6.68
C SER A 163 16.31 -2.82 -7.85
N SER A 164 16.63 -4.10 -7.65
CA SER A 164 17.11 -5.01 -8.69
C SER A 164 16.00 -5.64 -9.53
N HIS A 165 14.72 -5.42 -9.16
CA HIS A 165 13.61 -5.95 -9.95
C HIS A 165 13.55 -5.25 -11.31
N LYS A 166 13.45 -6.03 -12.39
CA LYS A 166 13.51 -5.51 -13.77
C LYS A 166 12.51 -4.38 -14.10
N ASN A 167 11.39 -4.36 -13.39
CA ASN A 167 10.32 -3.38 -13.57
C ASN A 167 10.11 -2.57 -12.27
N TYR A 168 11.20 -2.13 -11.65
CA TYR A 168 11.17 -1.16 -10.58
C TYR A 168 11.05 0.24 -11.16
N ILE A 169 9.97 0.95 -10.78
CA ILE A 169 9.57 2.23 -11.37
C ILE A 169 9.48 3.27 -10.26
N VAL A 170 10.24 4.34 -10.37
CA VAL A 170 10.17 5.48 -9.46
C VAL A 170 9.31 6.57 -10.10
N ILE A 171 8.29 7.01 -9.40
CA ILE A 171 7.36 8.07 -9.82
C ILE A 171 7.50 9.27 -8.89
N ASN A 172 7.70 10.45 -9.45
CA ASN A 172 7.73 11.69 -8.68
C ASN A 172 6.34 12.03 -8.15
N GLY A 173 6.10 11.71 -6.88
CA GLY A 173 4.84 11.98 -6.19
C GLY A 173 4.63 13.44 -5.77
N MET A 174 5.57 14.35 -6.08
CA MET A 174 5.42 15.80 -5.86
C MET A 174 4.57 16.46 -6.94
N ASN A 175 4.40 15.81 -8.09
CA ASN A 175 3.55 16.29 -9.18
C ASN A 175 2.07 16.23 -8.82
N ASP A 176 1.23 16.90 -9.61
CA ASP A 176 -0.22 16.81 -9.52
C ASP A 176 -0.72 15.38 -9.69
N ILE A 177 -1.84 15.04 -9.06
CA ILE A 177 -2.43 13.68 -9.07
C ILE A 177 -2.59 13.15 -10.50
N SER A 178 -3.06 13.98 -11.44
CA SER A 178 -3.26 13.63 -12.84
C SER A 178 -1.93 13.27 -13.53
N LYS A 179 -0.87 14.03 -13.27
CA LYS A 179 0.46 13.78 -13.83
C LYS A 179 1.07 12.49 -13.28
N VAL A 180 0.97 12.26 -11.98
CA VAL A 180 1.40 11.01 -11.34
C VAL A 180 0.66 9.82 -11.95
N SER A 181 -0.66 9.93 -12.15
CA SER A 181 -1.48 8.88 -12.77
C SER A 181 -1.06 8.59 -14.21
N GLU A 182 -0.80 9.63 -15.00
CA GLU A 182 -0.33 9.51 -16.38
C GLU A 182 1.04 8.83 -16.45
N ASP A 183 1.98 9.23 -15.60
CA ASP A 183 3.33 8.66 -15.54
C ASP A 183 3.28 7.17 -15.18
N ILE A 184 2.45 6.80 -14.22
CA ILE A 184 2.20 5.39 -13.86
C ILE A 184 1.65 4.63 -15.06
N LYS A 185 0.59 5.14 -15.71
CA LYS A 185 -0.04 4.50 -16.87
C LYS A 185 0.96 4.27 -18.01
N ASN A 186 1.76 5.30 -18.31
CA ASN A 186 2.73 5.24 -19.40
C ASN A 186 3.81 4.17 -19.15
N ASN A 187 4.27 4.04 -17.89
CA ASN A 187 5.24 3.01 -17.54
C ASN A 187 4.61 1.61 -17.56
N LEU A 188 3.43 1.41 -16.99
CA LEU A 188 2.76 0.11 -16.97
C LEU A 188 2.35 -0.38 -18.38
N ASN A 189 2.01 0.52 -19.29
CA ASN A 189 1.70 0.14 -20.68
C ASN A 189 2.91 -0.40 -21.46
N LYS A 190 4.15 -0.05 -21.06
CA LYS A 190 5.37 -0.60 -21.66
C LYS A 190 5.65 -2.05 -21.24
N LEU A 191 4.92 -2.55 -20.23
CA LEU A 191 5.10 -3.91 -19.71
C LEU A 191 4.15 -4.93 -20.35
N LYS A 192 3.20 -4.45 -21.16
CA LYS A 192 2.30 -5.30 -21.97
C LYS A 192 2.94 -5.63 -23.31
#